data_cae365643c93abc5abba58867292b689
#
_entry.id   cae365643c93abc5abba58867292b689
#
_cell.length_a   1.000
_cell.length_b   1.000
_cell.length_c   1.000
_cell.angle_alpha   90.00
_cell.angle_beta   90.00
_cell.angle_gamma   90.00
#
_symmetry.space_group_name_H-M   'P 1'
#
loop_
_entity.id
_entity.type
_entity.pdbx_description
1 polymer ?
#
loop_
_entity_poly.entity_id
_entity_poly.type
_entity_poly.pdbx_seq_one_letter_code
_entity_poly.pdbx_strand_id
1 'polypeptide(L)'
;MLYEPCIRKAKEYGIPVTMHAGEMGDGSHVKMAIEMGANRIGHGINCIDNPEWLKMVVDTQIPLEVCVSSNIGHGRDYASHPVRKLIEAGVKVTLNSDNMMFSKTDIINEHHQLSSIGVSDETLMQCTINAIEASFADEETKKMLLKKLGR
;
A
#
# COMPACT_ATOMS: atom_id res chain seq x y z
N MET A 1 3.36 -9.96 21.29
CA MET A 1 3.76 -10.21 19.90
C MET A 1 5.27 -9.98 19.74
N LEU A 2 5.99 -10.74 18.90
CA LEU A 2 7.46 -10.71 18.88
C LEU A 2 8.05 -9.32 18.55
N TYR A 3 7.41 -8.58 17.65
CA TYR A 3 7.91 -7.27 17.17
C TYR A 3 7.36 -6.06 17.93
N GLU A 4 6.38 -6.24 18.79
CA GLU A 4 5.74 -5.14 19.53
C GLU A 4 6.72 -4.25 20.30
N PRO A 5 7.74 -4.79 21.02
CA PRO A 5 8.71 -3.95 21.72
C PRO A 5 9.51 -3.05 20.76
N CYS A 6 9.84 -3.53 19.55
CA CYS A 6 10.58 -2.75 18.55
C CYS A 6 9.72 -1.62 18.01
N ILE A 7 8.44 -1.88 17.71
CA ILE A 7 7.50 -0.88 17.21
C ILE A 7 7.25 0.21 18.25
N ARG A 8 7.02 -0.20 19.52
CA ARG A 8 6.88 0.74 20.60
C ARG A 8 8.12 1.63 20.74
N LYS A 9 9.32 1.05 20.62
CA LYS A 9 10.57 1.80 20.68
C LYS A 9 10.70 2.79 19.52
N ALA A 10 10.37 2.39 18.31
CA ALA A 10 10.34 3.28 17.15
C ALA A 10 9.41 4.49 17.40
N LYS A 11 8.22 4.26 17.94
CA LYS A 11 7.26 5.31 18.28
C LYS A 11 7.80 6.26 19.36
N GLU A 12 8.45 5.74 20.41
CA GLU A 12 9.08 6.58 21.46
C GLU A 12 10.11 7.56 20.87
N TYR A 13 10.79 7.16 19.79
CA TYR A 13 11.76 8.02 19.07
C TYR A 13 11.16 8.83 17.91
N GLY A 14 9.83 8.77 17.70
CA GLY A 14 9.19 9.46 16.59
C GLY A 14 9.55 8.88 15.20
N ILE A 15 10.03 7.63 15.15
CA ILE A 15 10.41 6.97 13.91
C ILE A 15 9.15 6.36 13.30
N PRO A 16 8.77 6.76 12.07
CA PRO A 16 7.62 6.19 11.39
C PRO A 16 7.89 4.74 10.97
N VAL A 17 6.83 3.92 10.98
CA VAL A 17 6.92 2.48 10.76
C VAL A 17 6.03 2.05 9.62
N THR A 18 6.56 1.33 8.65
CA THR A 18 5.78 0.51 7.71
C THR A 18 5.82 -0.95 8.15
N MET A 19 4.70 -1.65 8.03
CA MET A 19 4.58 -3.05 8.42
C MET A 19 4.07 -3.89 7.27
N HIS A 20 4.78 -4.98 6.96
CA HIS A 20 4.29 -5.99 6.04
C HIS A 20 3.16 -6.77 6.70
N ALA A 21 1.96 -6.73 6.14
CA ALA A 21 0.78 -7.43 6.66
C ALA A 21 -0.26 -7.69 5.56
N GLY A 22 -1.02 -8.79 5.69
CA GLY A 22 -2.17 -9.08 4.82
C GLY A 22 -1.82 -9.37 3.36
N GLU A 23 -0.67 -9.95 3.09
CA GLU A 23 -0.29 -10.50 1.79
C GLU A 23 -0.57 -12.01 1.76
N MET A 24 -0.04 -12.71 2.76
CA MET A 24 -0.22 -14.15 2.96
C MET A 24 -1.17 -14.40 4.12
N GLY A 25 -1.95 -15.48 4.05
CA GLY A 25 -2.94 -15.81 5.08
C GLY A 25 -4.16 -14.89 5.03
N ASP A 26 -4.78 -14.67 6.17
CA ASP A 26 -5.95 -13.80 6.28
C ASP A 26 -5.56 -12.31 6.50
N GLY A 27 -6.53 -11.43 6.35
CA GLY A 27 -6.34 -9.99 6.54
C GLY A 27 -6.29 -9.50 7.99
N SER A 28 -6.38 -10.38 8.99
CA SER A 28 -6.36 -9.99 10.41
C SER A 28 -5.05 -9.31 10.81
N HIS A 29 -3.94 -9.67 10.14
CA HIS A 29 -2.66 -9.01 10.35
C HIS A 29 -2.68 -7.52 9.99
N VAL A 30 -3.53 -7.11 9.04
CA VAL A 30 -3.74 -5.68 8.70
C VAL A 30 -4.33 -4.94 9.90
N LYS A 31 -5.39 -5.48 10.51
CA LYS A 31 -5.96 -4.94 11.74
C LYS A 31 -4.90 -4.81 12.83
N MET A 32 -4.12 -5.87 13.05
CA MET A 32 -3.05 -5.87 14.06
C MET A 32 -2.00 -4.80 13.80
N ALA A 33 -1.58 -4.60 12.53
CA ALA A 33 -0.62 -3.56 12.16
C ALA A 33 -1.18 -2.16 12.46
N ILE A 34 -2.46 -1.90 12.16
CA ILE A 34 -3.14 -0.64 12.49
C ILE A 34 -3.16 -0.41 14.01
N GLU A 35 -3.58 -1.41 14.78
CA GLU A 35 -3.65 -1.34 16.24
C GLU A 35 -2.26 -1.12 16.89
N MET A 36 -1.22 -1.70 16.32
CA MET A 36 0.17 -1.42 16.73
C MET A 36 0.67 -0.04 16.29
N GLY A 37 -0.08 0.64 15.42
CA GLY A 37 0.18 2.01 14.94
C GLY A 37 1.21 2.10 13.85
N ALA A 38 1.13 1.20 12.89
CA ALA A 38 1.80 1.37 11.60
C ALA A 38 1.40 2.71 10.95
N ASN A 39 2.33 3.33 10.27
CA ASN A 39 2.09 4.53 9.47
C ASN A 39 1.71 4.16 8.03
N ARG A 40 2.18 3.01 7.56
CA ARG A 40 1.85 2.39 6.26
C ARG A 40 1.83 0.87 6.42
N ILE A 41 1.17 0.19 5.50
CA ILE A 41 1.12 -1.28 5.48
C ILE A 41 1.62 -1.79 4.14
N GLY A 42 2.68 -2.60 4.16
CA GLY A 42 3.14 -3.33 2.99
C GLY A 42 2.10 -4.37 2.57
N HIS A 43 1.70 -4.35 1.32
CA HIS A 43 0.63 -5.11 0.68
C HIS A 43 -0.78 -4.79 1.22
N GLY A 44 -1.17 -5.38 2.32
CA GLY A 44 -2.48 -5.16 2.96
C GLY A 44 -3.68 -5.71 2.21
N ILE A 45 -3.49 -6.38 1.08
CA ILE A 45 -4.54 -6.70 0.09
C ILE A 45 -5.64 -7.62 0.62
N ASN A 46 -5.33 -8.50 1.59
CA ASN A 46 -6.29 -9.44 2.14
C ASN A 46 -7.26 -8.80 3.16
N CYS A 47 -7.15 -7.50 3.44
CA CYS A 47 -8.17 -6.79 4.21
C CYS A 47 -9.53 -6.77 3.49
N ILE A 48 -9.54 -6.97 2.17
CA ILE A 48 -10.77 -7.04 1.35
C ILE A 48 -11.66 -8.24 1.71
N ASP A 49 -11.10 -9.29 2.30
CA ASP A 49 -11.82 -10.53 2.61
C ASP A 49 -12.77 -10.40 3.81
N ASN A 50 -12.66 -9.31 4.59
CA ASN A 50 -13.51 -9.06 5.72
C ASN A 50 -13.96 -7.57 5.76
N PRO A 51 -15.28 -7.30 5.77
CA PRO A 51 -15.80 -5.93 5.79
C PRO A 51 -15.32 -5.07 6.96
N GLU A 52 -15.07 -5.66 8.14
CA GLU A 52 -14.58 -4.92 9.31
C GLU A 52 -13.13 -4.46 9.11
N TRP A 53 -12.28 -5.32 8.54
CA TRP A 53 -10.88 -4.97 8.25
C TRP A 53 -10.79 -3.92 7.15
N LEU A 54 -11.57 -4.10 6.08
CA LEU A 54 -11.65 -3.12 4.99
C LEU A 54 -12.13 -1.76 5.52
N LYS A 55 -13.21 -1.78 6.33
CA LYS A 55 -13.72 -0.55 6.96
C LYS A 55 -12.66 0.14 7.80
N MET A 56 -11.89 -0.62 8.59
CA MET A 56 -10.82 -0.04 9.42
C MET A 56 -9.73 0.63 8.57
N VAL A 57 -9.33 0.01 7.46
CA VAL A 57 -8.36 0.60 6.51
C VAL A 57 -8.90 1.88 5.89
N VAL A 58 -10.18 1.87 5.47
CA VAL A 58 -10.83 3.06 4.89
C VAL A 58 -10.98 4.17 5.93
N ASP A 59 -11.45 3.85 7.14
CA ASP A 59 -11.67 4.85 8.20
C ASP A 59 -10.37 5.51 8.67
N THR A 60 -9.29 4.73 8.76
CA THR A 60 -7.97 5.24 9.20
C THR A 60 -7.19 5.93 8.10
N GLN A 61 -7.58 5.73 6.83
CA GLN A 61 -6.84 6.20 5.66
C GLN A 61 -5.37 5.78 5.66
N ILE A 62 -5.04 4.67 6.34
CA ILE A 62 -3.69 4.14 6.33
C ILE A 62 -3.30 3.70 4.91
N PRO A 63 -2.15 4.16 4.39
CA PRO A 63 -1.74 3.78 3.04
C PRO A 63 -1.40 2.29 2.95
N LEU A 64 -1.91 1.62 1.92
CA LEU A 64 -1.50 0.27 1.54
C LEU A 64 -0.47 0.35 0.40
N GLU A 65 0.70 -0.25 0.62
CA GLU A 65 1.81 -0.33 -0.35
C GLU A 65 1.60 -1.57 -1.23
N VAL A 66 0.71 -1.47 -2.23
CA VAL A 66 0.29 -2.60 -3.06
C VAL A 66 1.34 -2.93 -4.11
N CYS A 67 1.72 -4.21 -4.20
CA CYS A 67 2.76 -4.74 -5.08
C CYS A 67 2.14 -5.81 -5.99
N VAL A 68 1.49 -5.38 -7.08
CA VAL A 68 0.62 -6.26 -7.88
C VAL A 68 1.39 -7.43 -8.49
N SER A 69 2.53 -7.18 -9.14
CA SER A 69 3.34 -8.23 -9.77
C SER A 69 3.90 -9.22 -8.74
N SER A 70 4.27 -8.75 -7.55
CA SER A 70 4.70 -9.62 -6.44
C SER A 70 3.57 -10.56 -6.01
N ASN A 71 2.38 -10.02 -5.81
CA ASN A 71 1.22 -10.80 -5.37
C ASN A 71 0.78 -11.85 -6.39
N ILE A 72 1.00 -11.61 -7.71
CA ILE A 72 0.74 -12.60 -8.77
C ILE A 72 1.66 -13.81 -8.66
N GLY A 73 2.93 -13.61 -8.29
CA GLY A 73 3.86 -14.70 -8.01
C GLY A 73 3.36 -15.67 -6.94
N HIS A 74 2.38 -15.28 -6.14
CA HIS A 74 1.72 -16.10 -5.12
C HIS A 74 0.39 -16.72 -5.57
N GLY A 75 0.18 -16.90 -6.88
CA GLY A 75 -0.96 -17.65 -7.44
C GLY A 75 -2.20 -16.81 -7.75
N ARG A 76 -2.09 -15.49 -7.77
CA ARG A 76 -3.12 -14.58 -8.27
C ARG A 76 -2.86 -14.27 -9.74
N ASP A 77 -3.85 -13.78 -10.47
CA ASP A 77 -3.68 -13.15 -11.77
C ASP A 77 -4.04 -11.65 -11.70
N TYR A 78 -3.63 -10.87 -12.71
CA TYR A 78 -3.87 -9.42 -12.73
C TYR A 78 -5.37 -9.07 -12.69
N ALA A 79 -6.21 -9.85 -13.38
CA ALA A 79 -7.65 -9.57 -13.48
C ALA A 79 -8.38 -9.82 -12.14
N SER A 80 -7.96 -10.84 -11.39
CA SER A 80 -8.53 -11.20 -10.09
C SER A 80 -7.89 -10.46 -8.92
N HIS A 81 -6.81 -9.70 -9.16
CA HIS A 81 -6.12 -8.96 -8.10
C HIS A 81 -7.06 -7.92 -7.44
N PRO A 82 -7.14 -7.85 -6.09
CA PRO A 82 -8.15 -7.03 -5.40
C PRO A 82 -7.89 -5.52 -5.48
N VAL A 83 -6.79 -5.05 -6.07
CA VAL A 83 -6.40 -3.64 -6.09
C VAL A 83 -7.51 -2.70 -6.59
N ARG A 84 -8.25 -3.09 -7.64
CA ARG A 84 -9.36 -2.28 -8.15
C ARG A 84 -10.46 -2.12 -7.11
N LYS A 85 -10.85 -3.22 -6.44
CA LYS A 85 -11.87 -3.21 -5.39
C LYS A 85 -11.42 -2.38 -4.19
N LEU A 86 -10.14 -2.43 -3.83
CA LEU A 86 -9.58 -1.61 -2.75
C LEU A 86 -9.67 -0.12 -3.10
N ILE A 87 -9.31 0.27 -4.33
CA ILE A 87 -9.42 1.65 -4.81
C ILE A 87 -10.89 2.10 -4.82
N GLU A 88 -11.79 1.28 -5.38
CA GLU A 88 -13.24 1.56 -5.42
C GLU A 88 -13.85 1.69 -4.03
N ALA A 89 -13.33 0.97 -3.04
CA ALA A 89 -13.74 1.08 -1.64
C ALA A 89 -13.19 2.34 -0.93
N GLY A 90 -12.34 3.13 -1.58
CA GLY A 90 -11.76 4.35 -1.00
C GLY A 90 -10.48 4.12 -0.17
N VAL A 91 -9.83 2.98 -0.34
CA VAL A 91 -8.54 2.70 0.29
C VAL A 91 -7.45 3.59 -0.32
N LYS A 92 -6.60 4.18 0.51
CA LYS A 92 -5.43 4.95 0.07
C LYS A 92 -4.34 3.99 -0.44
N VAL A 93 -4.40 3.65 -1.73
CA VAL A 93 -3.45 2.75 -2.38
C VAL A 93 -2.24 3.52 -2.89
N THR A 94 -1.04 2.98 -2.66
CA THR A 94 0.20 3.34 -3.36
C THR A 94 0.68 2.14 -4.18
N LEU A 95 1.30 2.38 -5.34
CA LEU A 95 1.88 1.32 -6.15
C LEU A 95 3.35 1.16 -5.83
N ASN A 96 3.80 -0.08 -5.72
CA ASN A 96 5.15 -0.44 -5.34
C ASN A 96 5.58 -1.70 -6.10
N SER A 97 6.87 -1.83 -6.38
CA SER A 97 7.42 -2.96 -7.14
C SER A 97 7.78 -4.17 -6.27
N ASP A 98 7.94 -3.97 -4.95
CA ASP A 98 8.54 -4.96 -4.06
C ASP A 98 9.93 -5.39 -4.57
N ASN A 99 10.26 -6.66 -4.52
CA ASN A 99 11.54 -7.20 -4.99
C ASN A 99 11.55 -7.29 -6.53
N MET A 100 12.11 -6.29 -7.18
CA MET A 100 12.14 -6.16 -8.64
C MET A 100 12.80 -7.36 -9.34
N MET A 101 13.80 -7.98 -8.72
CA MET A 101 14.47 -9.14 -9.30
C MET A 101 13.58 -10.39 -9.29
N PHE A 102 12.90 -10.65 -8.18
CA PHE A 102 12.01 -11.79 -8.03
C PHE A 102 10.75 -11.63 -8.86
N SER A 103 10.11 -10.48 -8.76
CA SER A 103 8.85 -10.19 -9.45
C SER A 103 9.06 -9.81 -10.91
N LYS A 104 10.32 -9.64 -11.36
CA LYS A 104 10.71 -9.24 -12.73
C LYS A 104 9.92 -8.02 -13.20
N THR A 105 9.81 -7.02 -12.34
CA THR A 105 9.02 -5.81 -12.53
C THR A 105 9.77 -4.57 -12.10
N ASP A 106 9.26 -3.42 -12.47
CA ASP A 106 9.63 -2.10 -11.95
C ASP A 106 8.36 -1.25 -11.77
N ILE A 107 8.50 -0.05 -11.24
CA ILE A 107 7.35 0.81 -10.97
C ILE A 107 6.59 1.21 -12.24
N ILE A 108 7.27 1.33 -13.36
CA ILE A 108 6.65 1.65 -14.66
C ILE A 108 5.80 0.48 -15.13
N ASN A 109 6.33 -0.75 -15.01
CA ASN A 109 5.57 -1.96 -15.34
C ASN A 109 4.37 -2.14 -14.43
N GLU A 110 4.46 -1.86 -13.13
CA GLU A 110 3.29 -1.90 -12.21
C GLU A 110 2.16 -1.00 -12.71
N HIS A 111 2.48 0.23 -13.15
CA HIS A 111 1.49 1.14 -13.75
C HIS A 111 0.92 0.58 -15.06
N HIS A 112 1.74 0.03 -15.95
CA HIS A 112 1.28 -0.58 -17.19
C HIS A 112 0.34 -1.78 -16.96
N GLN A 113 0.67 -2.63 -16.00
CA GLN A 113 -0.17 -3.79 -15.66
C GLN A 113 -1.55 -3.35 -15.17
N LEU A 114 -1.62 -2.34 -14.31
CA LEU A 114 -2.90 -1.83 -13.83
C LEU A 114 -3.70 -1.10 -14.92
N SER A 115 -3.03 -0.34 -15.78
CA SER A 115 -3.69 0.25 -16.96
C SER A 115 -4.29 -0.84 -17.87
N SER A 116 -3.58 -1.95 -18.08
CA SER A 116 -4.04 -3.06 -18.91
C SER A 116 -5.31 -3.76 -18.41
N ILE A 117 -5.56 -3.72 -17.11
CA ILE A 117 -6.78 -4.25 -16.49
C ILE A 117 -7.86 -3.17 -16.24
N GLY A 118 -7.71 -2.01 -16.85
CA GLY A 118 -8.74 -0.96 -16.90
C GLY A 118 -8.70 0.04 -15.74
N VAL A 119 -7.59 0.17 -15.02
CA VAL A 119 -7.38 1.28 -14.09
C VAL A 119 -7.04 2.54 -14.91
N SER A 120 -7.77 3.63 -14.69
CA SER A 120 -7.58 4.87 -15.46
C SER A 120 -6.28 5.59 -15.08
N ASP A 121 -5.74 6.38 -16.02
CA ASP A 121 -4.55 7.20 -15.79
C ASP A 121 -4.74 8.17 -14.63
N GLU A 122 -5.94 8.70 -14.44
CA GLU A 122 -6.27 9.56 -13.31
C GLU A 122 -6.13 8.82 -11.98
N THR A 123 -6.61 7.58 -11.91
CA THR A 123 -6.48 6.72 -10.72
C THR A 123 -5.01 6.36 -10.46
N LEU A 124 -4.25 6.04 -11.50
CA LEU A 124 -2.82 5.76 -11.40
C LEU A 124 -2.04 6.99 -10.91
N MET A 125 -2.41 8.17 -11.41
CA MET A 125 -1.85 9.44 -10.91
C MET A 125 -2.20 9.65 -9.43
N GLN A 126 -3.43 9.32 -9.00
CA GLN A 126 -3.81 9.41 -7.60
C GLN A 126 -2.98 8.45 -6.72
N CYS A 127 -2.69 7.23 -7.19
CA CYS A 127 -1.79 6.32 -6.49
C CYS A 127 -0.37 6.91 -6.32
N THR A 128 0.12 7.62 -7.35
CA THR A 128 1.42 8.32 -7.28
C THR A 128 1.38 9.48 -6.28
N ILE A 129 0.31 10.27 -6.26
CA ILE A 129 0.09 11.34 -5.27
C ILE A 129 0.06 10.74 -3.87
N ASN A 130 -0.71 9.67 -3.67
CA ASN A 130 -0.77 8.95 -2.40
C ASN A 130 0.62 8.50 -1.92
N ALA A 131 1.47 8.01 -2.83
CA ALA A 131 2.82 7.57 -2.51
C ALA A 131 3.70 8.72 -2.03
N ILE A 132 3.62 9.89 -2.67
CA ILE A 132 4.34 11.10 -2.24
C ILE A 132 3.86 11.53 -0.85
N GLU A 133 2.55 11.65 -0.65
CA GLU A 133 1.97 12.08 0.63
C GLU A 133 2.30 11.10 1.78
N ALA A 134 2.23 9.79 1.50
CA ALA A 134 2.52 8.73 2.46
C ALA A 134 4.02 8.53 2.72
N SER A 135 4.89 9.10 1.89
CA SER A 135 6.35 8.95 2.06
C SER A 135 6.80 9.52 3.42
N PHE A 136 7.92 9.02 3.93
CA PHE A 136 8.57 9.56 5.13
C PHE A 136 9.56 10.69 4.79
N ALA A 137 9.45 11.26 3.59
CA ALA A 137 10.19 12.44 3.19
C ALA A 137 9.71 13.68 3.97
N ASP A 138 10.57 14.70 4.05
CA ASP A 138 10.20 16.00 4.63
C ASP A 138 9.14 16.71 3.75
N GLU A 139 8.44 17.68 4.34
CA GLU A 139 7.36 18.38 3.68
C GLU A 139 7.81 19.23 2.48
N GLU A 140 9.04 19.71 2.46
CA GLU A 140 9.60 20.46 1.34
C GLU A 140 9.79 19.54 0.13
N THR A 141 10.36 18.36 0.36
CA THR A 141 10.50 17.32 -0.67
C THR A 141 9.15 16.89 -1.22
N LYS A 142 8.14 16.64 -0.38
CA LYS A 142 6.79 16.30 -0.83
C LYS A 142 6.19 17.39 -1.70
N LYS A 143 6.23 18.66 -1.27
CA LYS A 143 5.74 19.81 -2.04
C LYS A 143 6.45 19.93 -3.38
N MET A 144 7.77 19.75 -3.42
CA MET A 144 8.53 19.78 -4.66
C MET A 144 8.06 18.68 -5.63
N LEU A 145 7.84 17.46 -5.13
CA LEU A 145 7.38 16.33 -5.96
C LEU A 145 5.96 16.55 -6.48
N LEU A 146 5.03 16.99 -5.63
CA LEU A 146 3.66 17.33 -6.04
C LEU A 146 3.63 18.44 -7.09
N LYS A 147 4.45 19.49 -6.92
CA LYS A 147 4.59 20.55 -7.92
C LYS A 147 5.07 20.03 -9.28
N LYS A 148 5.97 19.04 -9.33
CA LYS A 148 6.39 18.39 -10.59
C LYS A 148 5.24 17.65 -11.28
N LEU A 149 4.25 17.18 -10.53
CA LEU A 149 3.04 16.54 -11.06
C LEU A 149 1.94 17.56 -11.41
N GLY A 150 2.21 18.87 -11.28
CA GLY A 150 1.20 19.92 -11.55
C GLY A 150 0.14 20.06 -10.44
N ARG A 151 0.51 19.69 -9.22
CA ARG A 151 -0.38 19.74 -8.04
C ARG A 151 0.15 20.69 -6.98
#